data_bff9c4d73ade6f6a29ef1f83d1c12e81
#
_entry.id   bff9c4d73ade6f6a29ef1f83d1c12e81
#
_cell.length_a   1.000
_cell.length_b   1.000
_cell.length_c   1.000
_cell.angle_alpha   90.00
_cell.angle_beta   90.00
_cell.angle_gamma   90.00
#
_symmetry.space_group_name_H-M   'P 1'
#
loop_
_entity.id
_entity.type
_entity.pdbx_description
1 polymer ?
#
loop_
_entity_poly.entity_id
_entity_poly.type
_entity_poly.pdbx_seq_one_letter_code
_entity_poly.pdbx_strand_id
1 'polypeptide(L)'
;MALLKPLHDLSLRFPDYEKFDLAAQMRRACKSIPANIAEGYGKKRSARDFKAYLANALGSTNEMIVHLQIAKALGYISGEESESFVGDYRIVGKQLTRLLERWR
;
A
#
# COMPACT_ATOMS: atom_id res chain seq x y z
N MET A 1 -9.61 -0.95 3.06
CA MET A 1 -9.35 -1.08 4.52
C MET A 1 -9.14 -2.52 4.98
N ALA A 2 -9.61 -3.51 4.23
CA ALA A 2 -9.46 -4.92 4.61
C ALA A 2 -8.01 -5.39 4.83
N LEU A 3 -7.04 -4.77 4.13
CA LEU A 3 -5.62 -5.13 4.25
C LEU A 3 -4.88 -4.43 5.39
N LEU A 4 -5.48 -3.39 5.98
CA LEU A 4 -4.79 -2.55 6.96
C LEU A 4 -4.36 -3.33 8.20
N LYS A 5 -5.30 -4.00 8.86
CA LYS A 5 -5.00 -4.75 10.08
C LYS A 5 -4.10 -5.96 9.84
N PRO A 6 -4.36 -6.83 8.84
CA PRO A 6 -3.46 -7.95 8.56
C PRO A 6 -2.03 -7.50 8.28
N LEU A 7 -1.83 -6.43 7.50
CA LEU A 7 -0.50 -5.90 7.19
C LEU A 7 0.16 -5.32 8.44
N HIS A 8 -0.59 -4.56 9.24
CA HIS A 8 -0.07 -4.00 10.49
C HIS A 8 0.40 -5.12 11.42
N ASP A 9 -0.42 -6.16 11.61
CA ASP A 9 -0.09 -7.31 12.46
C ASP A 9 1.15 -8.05 11.94
N LEU A 10 1.27 -8.20 10.61
CA LEU A 10 2.44 -8.80 10.00
C LEU A 10 3.71 -8.02 10.34
N SER A 11 3.66 -6.70 10.26
CA SER A 11 4.82 -5.84 10.52
C SER A 11 5.33 -5.94 11.96
N LEU A 12 4.46 -6.28 12.91
CA LEU A 12 4.82 -6.44 14.31
C LEU A 12 5.63 -7.72 14.57
N ARG A 13 5.64 -8.67 13.63
CA ARG A 13 6.39 -9.93 13.74
C ARG A 13 7.85 -9.77 13.30
N PHE A 14 8.21 -8.62 12.73
CA PHE A 14 9.57 -8.37 12.24
C PHE A 14 10.54 -8.20 13.41
N PRO A 15 11.85 -8.43 13.18
CA PRO A 15 12.85 -8.21 14.23
C PRO A 15 12.82 -6.77 14.77
N ASP A 16 13.17 -6.60 16.04
CA ASP A 16 13.13 -5.29 16.69
C ASP A 16 13.95 -4.23 15.97
N TYR A 17 15.07 -4.60 15.34
CA TYR A 17 15.89 -3.64 14.61
C TYR A 17 15.21 -3.09 13.34
N GLU A 18 14.12 -3.72 12.88
CA GLU A 18 13.32 -3.22 11.76
C GLU A 18 12.14 -2.35 12.21
N LYS A 19 11.92 -2.22 13.51
CA LYS A 19 10.76 -1.50 14.05
C LYS A 19 10.66 -0.07 13.53
N PHE A 20 11.80 0.61 13.40
CA PHE A 20 11.88 2.00 12.92
C PHE A 20 12.37 2.10 11.48
N ASP A 21 12.54 1.00 10.78
CA ASP A 21 12.96 0.97 9.38
C ASP A 21 11.90 0.28 8.52
N LEU A 22 12.13 -0.95 8.07
CA LEU A 22 11.21 -1.61 7.12
C LEU A 22 9.79 -1.71 7.66
N ALA A 23 9.61 -2.17 8.90
CA ALA A 23 8.28 -2.28 9.49
C ALA A 23 7.57 -0.93 9.57
N ALA A 24 8.28 0.14 9.94
CA ALA A 24 7.70 1.48 9.99
C ALA A 24 7.32 1.98 8.60
N GLN A 25 8.15 1.73 7.59
CA GLN A 25 7.87 2.11 6.21
C GLN A 25 6.64 1.37 5.67
N MET A 26 6.52 0.09 5.97
CA MET A 26 5.35 -0.71 5.57
C MET A 26 4.07 -0.17 6.21
N ARG A 27 4.12 0.16 7.49
CA ARG A 27 2.95 0.72 8.19
C ARG A 27 2.54 2.08 7.61
N ARG A 28 3.51 2.94 7.29
CA ARG A 28 3.23 4.24 6.66
C ARG A 28 2.62 4.07 5.27
N ALA A 29 3.21 3.22 4.43
CA ALA A 29 2.70 2.98 3.08
C ALA A 29 1.28 2.41 3.13
N CYS A 30 1.03 1.46 4.03
CA CYS A 30 -0.28 0.84 4.21
C CYS A 30 -1.36 1.86 4.56
N LYS A 31 -1.07 2.78 5.46
CA LYS A 31 -2.01 3.82 5.89
C LYS A 31 -2.17 4.92 4.84
N SER A 32 -1.12 5.20 4.07
CA SER A 32 -1.13 6.21 3.02
C SER A 32 -2.14 5.89 1.90
N ILE A 33 -2.36 4.63 1.60
CA ILE A 33 -3.29 4.22 0.54
C ILE A 33 -4.71 4.71 0.82
N PRO A 34 -5.37 4.30 1.92
CA PRO A 34 -6.73 4.78 2.20
C PRO A 34 -6.78 6.28 2.50
N ALA A 35 -5.74 6.85 3.12
CA ALA A 35 -5.69 8.29 3.40
C ALA A 35 -5.71 9.11 2.11
N ASN A 36 -4.92 8.74 1.11
CA ASN A 36 -4.91 9.46 -0.18
C ASN A 36 -6.21 9.27 -0.95
N ILE A 37 -6.83 8.10 -0.89
CA ILE A 37 -8.12 7.87 -1.53
C ILE A 37 -9.18 8.77 -0.90
N ALA A 38 -9.24 8.84 0.43
CA ALA A 38 -10.18 9.69 1.15
C ALA A 38 -9.99 11.18 0.84
N GLU A 39 -8.73 11.65 0.83
CA GLU A 39 -8.40 13.03 0.46
C GLU A 39 -8.81 13.32 -0.98
N GLY A 40 -8.56 12.38 -1.90
CA GLY A 40 -8.95 12.51 -3.30
C GLY A 40 -10.46 12.70 -3.46
N TYR A 41 -11.26 11.91 -2.77
CA TYR A 41 -12.71 12.06 -2.82
C TYR A 41 -13.18 13.39 -2.25
N GLY A 42 -12.51 13.93 -1.24
CA GLY A 42 -12.78 15.27 -0.72
C GLY A 42 -12.45 16.38 -1.72
N LYS A 43 -11.63 16.11 -2.72
CA LYS A 43 -11.15 17.05 -3.73
C LYS A 43 -11.69 16.76 -5.14
N LYS A 44 -12.68 15.89 -5.27
CA LYS A 44 -13.13 15.39 -6.58
C LYS A 44 -13.78 16.44 -7.48
N ARG A 45 -14.08 17.65 -6.97
CA ARG A 45 -14.53 18.79 -7.81
C ARG A 45 -13.45 19.21 -8.79
N SER A 46 -12.18 19.00 -8.44
CA SER A 46 -11.04 19.19 -9.33
C SER A 46 -10.54 17.83 -9.80
N ALA A 47 -10.71 17.52 -11.08
CA ALA A 47 -10.21 16.28 -11.65
C ALA A 47 -8.69 16.16 -11.46
N ARG A 48 -7.98 17.26 -11.59
CA ARG A 48 -6.53 17.35 -11.38
C ARG A 48 -6.15 16.92 -9.96
N ASP A 49 -6.81 17.48 -8.94
CA ASP A 49 -6.50 17.17 -7.55
C ASP A 49 -6.89 15.74 -7.19
N PHE A 50 -8.05 15.29 -7.65
CA PHE A 50 -8.50 13.92 -7.43
C PHE A 50 -7.49 12.92 -7.99
N LYS A 51 -7.06 13.12 -9.24
CA LYS A 51 -6.08 12.24 -9.88
C LYS A 51 -4.73 12.26 -9.18
N ALA A 52 -4.31 13.44 -8.68
CA ALA A 52 -3.05 13.54 -7.93
C ALA A 52 -3.06 12.67 -6.67
N TYR A 53 -4.15 12.70 -5.91
CA TYR A 53 -4.28 11.86 -4.71
C TYR A 53 -4.37 10.37 -5.04
N LEU A 54 -5.07 10.02 -6.11
CA LEU A 54 -5.13 8.62 -6.56
C LEU A 54 -3.76 8.13 -7.05
N ALA A 55 -3.01 8.98 -7.73
CA ALA A 55 -1.64 8.64 -8.14
C ALA A 55 -0.73 8.43 -6.93
N ASN A 56 -0.88 9.22 -5.88
CA ASN A 56 -0.15 9.03 -4.62
C ASN A 56 -0.52 7.70 -3.96
N ALA A 57 -1.81 7.35 -3.95
CA ALA A 57 -2.27 6.06 -3.43
C ALA A 57 -1.68 4.89 -4.24
N LEU A 58 -1.61 5.03 -5.56
CA LEU A 58 -1.00 4.02 -6.42
C LEU A 58 0.50 3.88 -6.15
N GLY A 59 1.21 4.99 -5.96
CA GLY A 59 2.62 4.99 -5.57
C GLY A 59 2.85 4.25 -4.26
N SER A 60 2.02 4.50 -3.25
CA SER A 60 2.09 3.82 -1.96
C SER A 60 1.80 2.31 -2.09
N THR A 61 0.88 1.94 -2.99
CA THR A 61 0.55 0.54 -3.27
C THR A 61 1.76 -0.18 -3.89
N ASN A 62 2.43 0.45 -4.86
CA ASN A 62 3.63 -0.10 -5.47
C ASN A 62 4.78 -0.20 -4.47
N GLU A 63 4.94 0.81 -3.60
CA GLU A 63 5.93 0.78 -2.52
C GLU A 63 5.67 -0.40 -1.57
N MET A 64 4.40 -0.65 -1.24
CA MET A 64 4.01 -1.77 -0.39
C MET A 64 4.45 -3.11 -0.99
N ILE A 65 4.25 -3.29 -2.29
CA ILE A 65 4.65 -4.51 -2.99
C ILE A 65 6.17 -4.73 -2.88
N VAL A 66 6.95 -3.67 -3.09
CA VAL A 66 8.41 -3.74 -2.97
C VAL A 66 8.83 -4.10 -1.54
N HIS A 67 8.22 -3.48 -0.53
CA HIS A 67 8.52 -3.78 0.87
C HIS A 67 8.21 -5.24 1.23
N LEU A 68 7.13 -5.79 0.71
CA LEU A 68 6.78 -7.21 0.92
C LEU A 68 7.82 -8.13 0.27
N GLN A 69 8.30 -7.78 -0.91
CA GLN A 69 9.35 -8.55 -1.58
C GLN A 69 10.66 -8.48 -0.81
N ILE A 70 11.00 -7.32 -0.25
CA ILE A 70 12.18 -7.16 0.61
C ILE A 70 12.05 -8.02 1.87
N ALA A 71 10.89 -7.97 2.52
CA ALA A 71 10.63 -8.76 3.73
C ALA A 71 10.79 -10.26 3.46
N LYS A 72 10.31 -10.73 2.32
CA LYS A 72 10.50 -12.12 1.89
C LYS A 72 11.98 -12.44 1.69
N ALA A 73 12.70 -11.58 0.98
CA ALA A 73 14.12 -11.76 0.69
C ALA A 73 14.96 -11.83 1.98
N LEU A 74 14.56 -11.06 3.00
CA LEU A 74 15.23 -11.07 4.30
C LEU A 74 14.77 -12.21 5.23
N GLY A 75 13.80 -13.00 4.79
CA GLY A 75 13.32 -14.15 5.57
C GLY A 75 12.35 -13.79 6.69
N TYR A 76 11.79 -12.57 6.69
CA TYR A 76 10.85 -12.13 7.74
C TYR A 76 9.44 -12.69 7.54
N ILE A 77 9.09 -13.02 6.31
CA ILE A 77 7.82 -13.64 5.95
C ILE A 77 8.05 -14.78 4.98
N SER A 78 7.11 -15.72 4.91
CA SER A 78 7.18 -16.83 3.98
C SER A 78 6.88 -16.39 2.56
N GLY A 79 7.24 -17.24 1.57
CA GLY A 79 6.88 -17.00 0.18
C GLY A 79 5.36 -16.94 -0.02
N GLU A 80 4.62 -17.82 0.68
CA GLU A 80 3.15 -17.84 0.61
C GLU A 80 2.53 -16.56 1.17
N GLU A 81 3.02 -16.08 2.32
CA GLU A 81 2.56 -14.81 2.91
C GLU A 81 2.83 -13.65 1.97
N SER A 82 4.04 -13.60 1.40
CA SER A 82 4.41 -12.56 0.45
C SER A 82 3.50 -12.57 -0.78
N GLU A 83 3.30 -13.73 -1.39
CA GLU A 83 2.44 -13.86 -2.58
C GLU A 83 1.00 -13.45 -2.31
N SER A 84 0.47 -13.83 -1.15
CA SER A 84 -0.90 -13.48 -0.76
C SER A 84 -1.06 -11.96 -0.65
N PHE A 85 -0.19 -11.30 0.11
CA PHE A 85 -0.25 -9.85 0.28
C PHE A 85 0.04 -9.11 -1.02
N VAL A 86 1.06 -9.52 -1.77
CA VAL A 86 1.40 -8.90 -3.06
C VAL A 86 0.23 -9.02 -4.03
N GLY A 87 -0.42 -10.19 -4.08
CA GLY A 87 -1.61 -10.39 -4.91
C GLY A 87 -2.73 -9.42 -4.57
N ASP A 88 -3.01 -9.24 -3.28
CA ASP A 88 -4.04 -8.31 -2.80
C ASP A 88 -3.71 -6.86 -3.16
N TYR A 89 -2.45 -6.43 -2.96
CA TYR A 89 -2.04 -5.07 -3.32
C TYR A 89 -2.02 -4.84 -4.83
N ARG A 90 -1.75 -5.87 -5.62
CA ARG A 90 -1.86 -5.77 -7.09
C ARG A 90 -3.29 -5.52 -7.54
N ILE A 91 -4.26 -6.13 -6.86
CA ILE A 91 -5.68 -5.88 -7.12
C ILE A 91 -6.00 -4.41 -6.83
N VAL A 92 -5.56 -3.89 -5.69
CA VAL A 92 -5.74 -2.47 -5.33
C VAL A 92 -5.11 -1.58 -6.41
N GLY A 93 -3.89 -1.89 -6.84
CA GLY A 93 -3.20 -1.15 -7.88
C GLY A 93 -3.96 -1.12 -9.20
N LYS A 94 -4.52 -2.24 -9.62
CA LYS A 94 -5.34 -2.31 -10.83
C LYS A 94 -6.60 -1.46 -10.71
N GLN A 95 -7.27 -1.51 -9.57
CA GLN A 95 -8.46 -0.70 -9.31
C GLN A 95 -8.14 0.79 -9.38
N LEU A 96 -7.05 1.22 -8.76
CA LEU A 96 -6.61 2.62 -8.79
C LEU A 96 -6.23 3.06 -10.21
N THR A 97 -5.55 2.22 -10.97
CA THR A 97 -5.17 2.50 -12.36
C THR A 97 -6.40 2.69 -13.23
N ARG A 98 -7.39 1.82 -13.10
CA ARG A 98 -8.66 1.93 -13.84
C ARG A 98 -9.39 3.21 -13.50
N LEU A 99 -9.43 3.57 -12.23
CA LEU A 99 -10.08 4.80 -11.78
C LEU A 99 -9.38 6.04 -12.34
N LEU A 100 -8.04 6.05 -12.33
CA LEU A 100 -7.23 7.11 -12.94
C LEU A 100 -7.52 7.27 -14.43
N GLU A 101 -7.65 6.17 -15.15
CA GLU A 101 -7.91 6.17 -16.59
C GLU A 101 -9.31 6.70 -16.92
N ARG A 102 -10.30 6.42 -16.07
CA ARG A 102 -11.69 6.87 -16.28
C ARG A 102 -11.89 8.33 -15.94
N TRP A 103 -11.14 8.86 -15.02
CA TRP A 103 -11.35 10.20 -14.49
C TRP A 103 -10.60 11.22 -15.33
N ARG A 104 -11.36 12.06 -16.05
CA ARG A 104 -10.82 13.05 -16.97
C ARG A 104 -11.30 14.45 -16.64
#